data_34df90fb11afafd3916349b903d868f7
#
_entry.id   34df90fb11afafd3916349b903d868f7
#
_cell.length_a   1.000
_cell.length_b   1.000
_cell.length_c   1.000
_cell.angle_alpha   90.00
_cell.angle_beta   90.00
_cell.angle_gamma   90.00
#
_symmetry.space_group_name_H-M   'P 1'
#
loop_
_entity.id
_entity.type
_entity.pdbx_description
1 polymer ?
#
loop_
_entity_poly.entity_id
_entity_poly.type
_entity_poly.pdbx_seq_one_letter_code
_entity_poly.pdbx_strand_id
1 'polypeptide(L)'
;MAEQTPLTLTVVSDIHYYSKKTGTSGKAYEAANAKSQKLLAECPEVLEAAFRQIAKDDRSDIVLVSGDTTNNGEVESHRECIALLNTLKEAGKRVYVITATHDYQDSGETDGYVGDEKVKAPALHREELWELYRPFGPDEASFISGRTTIYAP
;
A
#
# COMPACT_ATOMS: atom_id res chain seq x y z
N MET A 1 41.28 5.62 -5.19
CA MET A 1 39.92 5.33 -5.66
C MET A 1 39.05 5.37 -4.43
N ALA A 2 38.01 6.21 -4.39
CA ALA A 2 37.07 6.21 -3.26
C ALA A 2 36.33 4.85 -3.26
N GLU A 3 36.36 4.17 -2.13
CA GLU A 3 35.55 2.95 -1.91
C GLU A 3 34.09 3.33 -2.04
N GLN A 4 33.39 2.80 -3.06
CA GLN A 4 31.96 3.02 -3.20
C GLN A 4 31.23 2.17 -2.14
N THR A 5 30.61 2.82 -1.18
CA THR A 5 29.72 2.12 -0.23
C THR A 5 28.53 1.55 -1.02
N PRO A 6 28.26 0.24 -0.93
CA PRO A 6 27.12 -0.34 -1.64
C PRO A 6 25.81 0.27 -1.16
N LEU A 7 24.93 0.63 -2.09
CA LEU A 7 23.57 1.08 -1.79
C LEU A 7 22.69 -0.14 -1.50
N THR A 8 22.08 -0.17 -0.33
CA THR A 8 21.10 -1.21 0.05
C THR A 8 19.69 -0.64 0.01
N LEU A 9 18.77 -1.35 -0.63
CA LEU A 9 17.38 -0.99 -0.76
C LEU A 9 16.51 -2.09 -0.13
N THR A 10 15.47 -1.70 0.59
CA THR A 10 14.37 -2.60 0.97
C THR A 10 13.25 -2.44 -0.05
N VAL A 11 12.81 -3.53 -0.65
CA VAL A 11 11.69 -3.53 -1.61
C VAL A 11 10.53 -4.31 -1.02
N VAL A 12 9.35 -3.70 -1.05
CA VAL A 12 8.07 -4.29 -0.65
C VAL A 12 7.13 -4.23 -1.84
N SER A 13 6.51 -5.35 -2.20
CA SER A 13 5.60 -5.46 -3.33
C SER A 13 4.34 -6.24 -2.96
N ASP A 14 3.25 -5.99 -3.67
CA ASP A 14 2.03 -6.80 -3.59
C ASP A 14 1.52 -6.97 -2.15
N ILE A 15 1.44 -5.86 -1.43
CA ILE A 15 0.99 -5.81 -0.03
C ILE A 15 -0.46 -6.30 0.07
N HIS A 16 -1.31 -5.87 -0.88
CA HIS A 16 -2.74 -6.13 -0.91
C HIS A 16 -3.41 -5.89 0.44
N TYR A 17 -3.06 -4.77 1.07
CA TYR A 17 -3.62 -4.41 2.37
C TYR A 17 -5.15 -4.37 2.31
N TYR A 18 -5.79 -5.02 3.26
CA TYR A 18 -7.24 -5.05 3.36
C TYR A 18 -7.68 -4.64 4.77
N SER A 19 -8.34 -3.49 4.86
CA SER A 19 -8.86 -3.00 6.13
C SER A 19 -10.00 -3.87 6.65
N LYS A 20 -9.93 -4.27 7.92
CA LYS A 20 -11.01 -5.01 8.59
C LYS A 20 -12.33 -4.24 8.64
N LYS A 21 -12.30 -2.91 8.46
CA LYS A 21 -13.50 -2.08 8.35
C LYS A 21 -14.31 -2.35 7.07
N THR A 22 -13.67 -2.92 6.05
CA THR A 22 -14.35 -3.33 4.82
C THR A 22 -15.07 -4.68 4.98
N GLY A 23 -14.84 -5.37 6.10
CA GLY A 23 -15.48 -6.61 6.49
C GLY A 23 -14.61 -7.85 6.24
N THR A 24 -14.39 -8.64 7.28
CA THR A 24 -13.55 -9.86 7.25
C THR A 24 -14.26 -11.06 7.86
N SER A 25 -15.59 -11.07 7.83
CA SER A 25 -16.41 -12.17 8.38
C SER A 25 -17.73 -12.32 7.65
N GLY A 26 -18.39 -13.43 7.90
CA GLY A 26 -19.69 -13.77 7.31
C GLY A 26 -19.59 -14.58 6.02
N LYS A 27 -20.71 -15.21 5.63
CA LYS A 27 -20.72 -16.19 4.53
C LYS A 27 -20.25 -15.62 3.18
N ALA A 28 -20.60 -14.37 2.88
CA ALA A 28 -20.19 -13.74 1.63
C ALA A 28 -18.68 -13.49 1.60
N TYR A 29 -18.08 -13.02 2.71
CA TYR A 29 -16.64 -12.87 2.84
C TYR A 29 -15.93 -14.23 2.77
N GLU A 30 -16.39 -15.22 3.53
CA GLU A 30 -15.80 -16.56 3.54
C GLU A 30 -15.81 -17.20 2.14
N ALA A 31 -16.91 -17.06 1.40
CA ALA A 31 -17.03 -17.56 0.04
C ALA A 31 -16.08 -16.83 -0.95
N ALA A 32 -15.85 -15.53 -0.77
CA ALA A 32 -14.91 -14.76 -1.57
C ALA A 32 -13.46 -15.10 -1.20
N ASN A 33 -13.16 -15.14 0.11
CA ASN A 33 -11.83 -15.43 0.63
C ASN A 33 -11.37 -16.87 0.28
N ALA A 34 -12.26 -17.84 0.27
CA ALA A 34 -11.96 -19.22 -0.13
C ALA A 34 -11.49 -19.35 -1.60
N LYS A 35 -11.78 -18.36 -2.44
CA LYS A 35 -11.34 -18.27 -3.83
C LYS A 35 -10.11 -17.37 -4.00
N SER A 36 -9.73 -16.65 -2.96
CA SER A 36 -8.59 -15.74 -2.96
C SER A 36 -7.30 -16.52 -2.65
N GLN A 37 -6.20 -16.05 -3.23
CA GLN A 37 -4.86 -16.51 -2.86
C GLN A 37 -4.19 -15.55 -1.85
N LYS A 38 -4.95 -14.58 -1.33
CA LYS A 38 -4.47 -13.52 -0.44
C LYS A 38 -4.93 -13.79 0.99
N LEU A 39 -4.10 -13.46 1.97
CA LEU A 39 -4.41 -13.55 3.40
C LEU A 39 -5.03 -12.23 3.89
N LEU A 40 -6.23 -11.90 3.38
CA LEU A 40 -6.82 -10.57 3.58
C LEU A 40 -7.10 -10.23 5.05
N ALA A 41 -7.58 -11.18 5.83
CA ALA A 41 -7.90 -10.96 7.25
C ALA A 41 -6.65 -10.76 8.12
N GLU A 42 -5.55 -11.39 7.76
CA GLU A 42 -4.28 -11.37 8.48
C GLU A 42 -3.33 -10.28 7.98
N CYS A 43 -3.60 -9.71 6.79
CA CYS A 43 -2.72 -8.75 6.15
C CYS A 43 -2.35 -7.55 7.06
N PRO A 44 -3.28 -6.93 7.82
CA PRO A 44 -2.94 -5.81 8.70
C PRO A 44 -1.85 -6.16 9.72
N GLU A 45 -1.98 -7.28 10.40
CA GLU A 45 -1.01 -7.72 11.42
C GLU A 45 0.33 -8.12 10.80
N VAL A 46 0.30 -8.78 9.64
CA VAL A 46 1.50 -9.16 8.90
C VAL A 46 2.26 -7.93 8.45
N LEU A 47 1.58 -6.94 7.86
CA LEU A 47 2.22 -5.72 7.40
C LEU A 47 2.80 -4.91 8.56
N GLU A 48 2.04 -4.76 9.66
CA GLU A 48 2.52 -4.06 10.85
C GLU A 48 3.78 -4.72 11.42
N ALA A 49 3.81 -6.06 11.48
CA ALA A 49 4.99 -6.80 11.93
C ALA A 49 6.18 -6.60 10.98
N ALA A 50 5.96 -6.66 9.66
CA ALA A 50 6.98 -6.45 8.64
C ALA A 50 7.57 -5.03 8.73
N PHE A 51 6.72 -4.01 8.83
CA PHE A 51 7.18 -2.63 8.91
C PHE A 51 7.91 -2.32 10.21
N ARG A 52 7.52 -2.93 11.33
CA ARG A 52 8.31 -2.86 12.58
C ARG A 52 9.72 -3.45 12.43
N GLN A 53 9.88 -4.50 11.63
CA GLN A 53 11.21 -5.06 11.34
C GLN A 53 12.00 -4.15 10.41
N ILE A 54 11.39 -3.64 9.34
CA ILE A 54 12.02 -2.71 8.39
C ILE A 54 12.45 -1.42 9.11
N ALA A 55 11.62 -0.89 10.01
CA ALA A 55 11.95 0.31 10.77
C ALA A 55 13.22 0.15 11.63
N LYS A 56 13.51 -1.07 12.10
CA LYS A 56 14.68 -1.40 12.93
C LYS A 56 15.90 -1.84 12.12
N ASP A 57 15.74 -2.12 10.83
CA ASP A 57 16.84 -2.59 9.97
C ASP A 57 17.73 -1.41 9.58
N ASP A 58 18.94 -1.39 10.10
CA ASP A 58 19.96 -0.34 9.85
C ASP A 58 20.76 -0.55 8.56
N ARG A 59 20.54 -1.66 7.84
CA ARG A 59 21.22 -1.96 6.56
C ARG A 59 20.71 -1.15 5.40
N SER A 60 19.47 -0.65 5.47
CA SER A 60 18.83 0.12 4.40
C SER A 60 18.02 1.29 4.96
N ASP A 61 18.33 2.49 4.46
CA ASP A 61 17.57 3.71 4.76
C ASP A 61 16.45 3.98 3.74
N ILE A 62 16.41 3.22 2.64
CA ILE A 62 15.49 3.42 1.54
C ILE A 62 14.52 2.24 1.45
N VAL A 63 13.23 2.55 1.43
CA VAL A 63 12.14 1.57 1.24
C VAL A 63 11.39 1.93 -0.04
N LEU A 64 11.33 0.97 -0.96
CA LEU A 64 10.55 1.09 -2.20
C LEU A 64 9.30 0.21 -2.09
N VAL A 65 8.12 0.79 -2.28
CA VAL A 65 6.86 0.06 -2.39
C VAL A 65 6.44 0.08 -3.85
N SER A 66 6.43 -1.10 -4.48
CA SER A 66 6.33 -1.24 -5.93
C SER A 66 4.93 -1.59 -6.43
N GLY A 67 3.89 -1.05 -5.78
CA GLY A 67 2.50 -1.16 -6.21
C GLY A 67 1.73 -2.30 -5.57
N ASP A 68 0.45 -2.39 -5.94
CA ASP A 68 -0.55 -3.27 -5.36
C ASP A 68 -0.56 -3.17 -3.82
N THR A 69 -0.57 -1.91 -3.35
CA THR A 69 -0.54 -1.54 -1.94
C THR A 69 -1.82 -1.95 -1.23
N THR A 70 -2.96 -1.81 -1.91
CA THR A 70 -4.28 -2.22 -1.40
C THR A 70 -4.83 -3.42 -2.15
N ASN A 71 -5.89 -4.04 -1.63
CA ASN A 71 -6.46 -5.21 -2.27
C ASN A 71 -7.25 -4.86 -3.53
N ASN A 72 -8.12 -3.86 -3.48
CA ASN A 72 -8.89 -3.36 -4.63
C ASN A 72 -9.23 -1.87 -4.51
N GLY A 73 -8.29 -1.04 -4.06
CA GLY A 73 -8.45 0.41 -3.98
C GLY A 73 -9.34 0.90 -2.83
N GLU A 74 -9.63 0.07 -1.83
CA GLU A 74 -10.50 0.44 -0.71
C GLU A 74 -9.94 1.68 0.02
N VAL A 75 -10.79 2.69 0.22
CA VAL A 75 -10.41 3.96 0.88
C VAL A 75 -9.84 3.71 2.28
N GLU A 76 -10.45 2.84 3.07
CA GLU A 76 -9.95 2.53 4.42
C GLU A 76 -8.63 1.77 4.40
N SER A 77 -8.43 0.88 3.41
CA SER A 77 -7.16 0.18 3.21
C SER A 77 -6.02 1.16 2.92
N HIS A 78 -6.25 2.15 2.06
CA HIS A 78 -5.27 3.20 1.80
C HIS A 78 -4.93 4.01 3.04
N ARG A 79 -5.94 4.46 3.80
CA ARG A 79 -5.73 5.25 5.02
C ARG A 79 -4.88 4.51 6.05
N GLU A 80 -5.20 3.25 6.30
CA GLU A 80 -4.48 2.43 7.28
C GLU A 80 -3.06 2.09 6.80
N CYS A 81 -2.90 1.74 5.52
CA CYS A 81 -1.58 1.47 4.95
C CYS A 81 -0.67 2.71 4.98
N ILE A 82 -1.20 3.89 4.65
CA ILE A 82 -0.46 5.17 4.74
C ILE A 82 -0.04 5.47 6.18
N ALA A 83 -0.89 5.19 7.15
CA ALA A 83 -0.51 5.35 8.55
C ALA A 83 0.69 4.45 8.91
N LEU A 84 0.71 3.21 8.42
CA LEU A 84 1.85 2.31 8.60
C LEU A 84 3.10 2.78 7.83
N LEU A 85 2.97 3.28 6.60
CA LEU A 85 4.09 3.85 5.84
C LEU A 85 4.71 5.06 6.56
N ASN A 86 3.90 5.89 7.23
CA ASN A 86 4.39 7.00 8.03
C ASN A 86 5.24 6.54 9.22
N THR A 87 4.96 5.38 9.82
CA THR A 87 5.83 4.84 10.88
C THR A 87 7.24 4.56 10.40
N LEU A 88 7.42 4.18 9.13
CA LEU A 88 8.75 4.02 8.53
C LEU A 88 9.46 5.37 8.36
N LYS A 89 8.74 6.41 7.93
CA LYS A 89 9.29 7.79 7.84
C LYS A 89 9.69 8.32 9.21
N GLU A 90 8.86 8.10 10.23
CA GLU A 90 9.14 8.47 11.62
C GLU A 90 10.38 7.73 12.18
N ALA A 91 10.64 6.51 11.70
CA ALA A 91 11.85 5.75 12.01
C ALA A 91 13.07 6.20 11.20
N GLY A 92 12.95 7.27 10.38
CA GLY A 92 14.06 7.83 9.59
C GLY A 92 14.25 7.19 8.22
N LYS A 93 13.34 6.32 7.76
CA LYS A 93 13.42 5.72 6.42
C LYS A 93 12.92 6.71 5.35
N ARG A 94 13.56 6.71 4.20
CA ARG A 94 13.07 7.34 2.97
C ARG A 94 12.15 6.35 2.27
N VAL A 95 10.86 6.68 2.16
CA VAL A 95 9.84 5.77 1.63
C VAL A 95 9.34 6.29 0.30
N TYR A 96 9.46 5.47 -0.74
CA TYR A 96 9.00 5.76 -2.09
C TYR A 96 7.93 4.75 -2.49
N VAL A 97 6.80 5.26 -2.97
CA VAL A 97 5.65 4.43 -3.36
C VAL A 97 5.30 4.71 -4.82
N ILE A 98 5.13 3.65 -5.59
CA ILE A 98 4.40 3.68 -6.85
C ILE A 98 3.11 2.88 -6.67
N THR A 99 2.06 3.25 -7.39
CA THR A 99 0.76 2.58 -7.36
C THR A 99 0.59 1.68 -8.58
N ALA A 100 -0.26 0.66 -8.46
CA ALA A 100 -0.54 -0.30 -9.51
C ALA A 100 -2.05 -0.57 -9.65
N THR A 101 -2.42 -1.63 -10.35
CA THR A 101 -3.80 -1.87 -10.79
C THR A 101 -4.77 -2.19 -9.67
N HIS A 102 -4.30 -2.71 -8.55
CA HIS A 102 -5.11 -2.99 -7.36
C HIS A 102 -5.28 -1.78 -6.43
N ASP A 103 -4.67 -0.64 -6.76
CA ASP A 103 -4.73 0.54 -5.89
C ASP A 103 -5.89 1.49 -6.22
N TYR A 104 -6.71 1.18 -7.22
CA TYR A 104 -7.85 2.01 -7.61
C TYR A 104 -8.99 1.21 -8.23
N GLN A 105 -10.16 1.85 -8.31
CA GLN A 105 -11.30 1.37 -9.08
C GLN A 105 -11.92 2.54 -9.86
N ASP A 106 -12.02 2.42 -11.17
CA ASP A 106 -12.61 3.46 -12.02
C ASP A 106 -14.10 3.71 -11.71
N SER A 107 -14.77 2.75 -11.06
CA SER A 107 -16.15 2.90 -10.59
C SER A 107 -16.28 3.69 -9.28
N GLY A 108 -15.18 3.94 -8.55
CA GLY A 108 -15.21 4.50 -7.19
C GLY A 108 -15.75 3.54 -6.11
N GLU A 109 -15.99 2.29 -6.47
CA GLU A 109 -16.55 1.28 -5.56
C GLU A 109 -15.87 -0.08 -5.72
N THR A 110 -15.79 -0.80 -4.62
CA THR A 110 -15.32 -2.20 -4.57
C THR A 110 -16.23 -3.05 -3.69
N ASP A 111 -15.88 -4.31 -3.51
CA ASP A 111 -16.62 -5.22 -2.65
C ASP A 111 -16.23 -5.01 -1.17
N GLY A 112 -17.26 -4.94 -0.33
CA GLY A 112 -17.16 -4.99 1.13
C GLY A 112 -18.13 -6.02 1.68
N TYR A 113 -18.09 -6.28 2.99
CA TYR A 113 -18.90 -7.32 3.61
C TYR A 113 -19.48 -6.84 4.94
N VAL A 114 -20.80 -7.03 5.11
CA VAL A 114 -21.51 -6.71 6.35
C VAL A 114 -22.43 -7.88 6.71
N GLY A 115 -22.20 -8.51 7.86
CA GLY A 115 -22.86 -9.74 8.20
C GLY A 115 -22.62 -10.82 7.15
N ASP A 116 -23.66 -11.46 6.66
CA ASP A 116 -23.58 -12.52 5.64
C ASP A 116 -23.67 -11.98 4.19
N GLU A 117 -23.71 -10.66 4.01
CA GLU A 117 -23.96 -10.03 2.73
C GLU A 117 -22.74 -9.32 2.17
N LYS A 118 -22.65 -9.34 0.82
CA LYS A 118 -21.72 -8.52 0.07
C LYS A 118 -22.35 -7.15 -0.18
N VAL A 119 -21.60 -6.10 0.12
CA VAL A 119 -22.02 -4.70 -0.06
C VAL A 119 -21.02 -3.95 -0.92
N LYS A 120 -21.37 -2.72 -1.32
CA LYS A 120 -20.43 -1.80 -1.93
C LYS A 120 -19.67 -1.01 -0.87
N ALA A 121 -18.34 -0.95 -1.02
CA ALA A 121 -17.44 -0.15 -0.22
C ALA A 121 -16.79 0.94 -1.09
N PRO A 122 -16.50 2.13 -0.55
CA PRO A 122 -15.81 3.17 -1.30
C PRO A 122 -14.41 2.74 -1.72
N ALA A 123 -14.05 3.01 -2.98
CA ALA A 123 -12.70 2.86 -3.50
C ALA A 123 -12.23 4.16 -4.14
N LEU A 124 -10.92 4.37 -4.20
CA LEU A 124 -10.33 5.55 -4.83
C LEU A 124 -10.35 5.41 -6.36
N HIS A 125 -10.54 6.52 -7.04
CA HIS A 125 -10.24 6.66 -8.45
C HIS A 125 -8.74 6.84 -8.67
N ARG A 126 -8.26 6.57 -9.88
CA ARG A 126 -6.83 6.68 -10.23
C ARG A 126 -6.26 8.07 -9.97
N GLU A 127 -7.03 9.11 -10.27
CA GLU A 127 -6.59 10.50 -10.14
C GLU A 127 -6.34 10.91 -8.70
N GLU A 128 -7.02 10.27 -7.73
CA GLU A 128 -6.89 10.58 -6.31
C GLU A 128 -5.58 10.03 -5.72
N LEU A 129 -5.03 8.96 -6.31
CA LEU A 129 -3.82 8.30 -5.81
C LEU A 129 -2.61 9.22 -5.84
N TRP A 130 -2.47 10.07 -6.87
CA TRP A 130 -1.35 10.98 -6.99
C TRP A 130 -1.25 11.91 -5.78
N GLU A 131 -2.35 12.56 -5.42
CA GLU A 131 -2.37 13.47 -4.27
C GLU A 131 -2.19 12.71 -2.95
N LEU A 132 -2.77 11.53 -2.84
CA LEU A 132 -2.69 10.72 -1.63
C LEU A 132 -1.27 10.25 -1.33
N TYR A 133 -0.51 9.84 -2.36
CA TYR A 133 0.85 9.30 -2.21
C TYR A 133 1.96 10.33 -2.46
N ARG A 134 1.65 11.60 -2.71
CA ARG A 134 2.64 12.67 -2.88
C ARG A 134 3.73 12.69 -1.82
N PRO A 135 3.42 12.52 -0.50
CA PRO A 135 4.44 12.54 0.54
C PRO A 135 5.43 11.38 0.51
N PHE A 136 5.22 10.40 -0.39
CA PHE A 136 6.04 9.19 -0.51
C PHE A 136 6.80 9.15 -1.83
N GLY A 137 7.46 10.25 -2.18
CA GLY A 137 8.34 10.36 -3.33
C GLY A 137 8.04 11.55 -4.25
N PRO A 138 6.81 11.72 -4.78
CA PRO A 138 6.51 12.82 -5.70
C PRO A 138 6.91 14.21 -5.20
N ASP A 139 6.70 14.52 -3.93
CA ASP A 139 7.05 15.83 -3.34
C ASP A 139 8.56 16.09 -3.28
N GLU A 140 9.39 15.05 -3.29
CA GLU A 140 10.85 15.11 -3.28
C GLU A 140 11.46 14.95 -4.69
N ALA A 141 10.61 14.74 -5.71
CA ALA A 141 11.07 14.40 -7.03
C ALA A 141 11.78 15.56 -7.74
N SER A 142 12.96 15.31 -8.26
CA SER A 142 13.68 16.23 -9.14
C SER A 142 13.12 16.27 -10.56
N PHE A 143 12.36 15.22 -10.95
CA PHE A 143 11.71 15.10 -12.24
C PHE A 143 10.36 14.36 -12.10
N ILE A 144 9.33 14.90 -12.75
CA ILE A 144 7.99 14.28 -12.83
C ILE A 144 7.57 14.28 -14.29
N SER A 145 7.21 13.10 -14.82
CA SER A 145 6.58 12.99 -16.12
C SER A 145 5.07 13.24 -16.01
N GLY A 146 4.59 14.34 -16.56
CA GLY A 146 3.16 14.69 -16.52
C GLY A 146 2.22 13.74 -17.28
N ARG A 147 2.77 12.75 -18.00
CA ARG A 147 1.98 11.79 -18.79
C ARG A 147 1.93 10.38 -18.19
N THR A 148 2.86 10.01 -17.34
CA THR A 148 3.07 8.62 -16.95
C THR A 148 3.18 8.42 -15.45
N THR A 149 2.96 9.48 -14.64
CA THR A 149 3.15 9.43 -13.18
C THR A 149 4.51 8.85 -12.73
N ILE A 150 5.50 8.88 -13.62
CA ILE A 150 6.88 8.53 -13.30
C ILE A 150 7.53 9.73 -12.62
N TYR A 151 8.25 9.49 -11.55
CA TYR A 151 9.06 10.48 -10.89
C TYR A 151 10.46 9.93 -10.60
N ALA A 152 11.43 10.82 -10.47
CA ALA A 152 12.78 10.50 -10.03
C ALA A 152 13.12 11.37 -8.82
N PRO A 153 13.49 10.76 -7.70
CA PRO A 153 13.91 11.47 -6.50
C PRO A 153 15.26 12.17 -6.63
#